data_fc7277af4f95556ab465b08920150082
#
_entry.id   fc7277af4f95556ab465b08920150082
#
_cell.length_a   1.000
_cell.length_b   1.000
_cell.length_c   1.000
_cell.angle_alpha   90.00
_cell.angle_beta   90.00
_cell.angle_gamma   90.00
#
_symmetry.space_group_name_H-M   'P 1'
#
loop_
_entity.id
_entity.type
_entity.pdbx_description
1 polymer ?
#
loop_
_entity_poly.entity_id
_entity_poly.type
_entity_poly.pdbx_seq_one_letter_code
_entity_poly.pdbx_strand_id
1 'polypeptide(L)'
;MYKVGVCGHFAFGEQFNSGQKDKTRSIHAALVKALGEEKVAALDTRGWSKNPVAFALKCRKLISECENIIMLPGENALKIIPALFEAFNIIYKRKLHYVVVGGWLVDHLKKNPSLIKPVKKLDCIYVELKSMKTNLEKMGFDNVYFKPKFRETNAISPEELYFPAGEPYRVCTFSRICYSKGIEDAIEAVRYVNSTLGRTVYNLDIYGLPDNEYIERFEELKEDFEPFINYRGYIQGTAASSKELHTCFAMLFPTWYEGEGFAGTVVDAFCAGVPVIATNWKYNEEVITHGSDGIIYSVNEREKLKDILLEVAQNPDILNNMRVNCLNHAGEFSPQKGVKVIIDRLK
;
A
#
# COMPACT_ATOMS: atom_id res chain seq x y z
N MET A 1 23.26 23.94 4.13
CA MET A 1 21.80 23.97 3.83
C MET A 1 21.42 22.61 3.27
N TYR A 2 20.39 21.99 3.81
CA TYR A 2 19.89 20.71 3.30
C TYR A 2 19.24 20.87 1.94
N LYS A 3 19.33 19.86 1.09
CA LYS A 3 18.61 19.82 -0.20
C LYS A 3 17.10 19.68 0.00
N VAL A 4 16.70 18.89 1.01
CA VAL A 4 15.29 18.62 1.29
C VAL A 4 15.03 18.41 2.76
N GLY A 5 13.91 18.94 3.26
CA GLY A 5 13.37 18.68 4.58
C GLY A 5 12.07 17.86 4.46
N VAL A 6 12.00 16.71 5.13
CA VAL A 6 10.82 15.85 5.16
C VAL A 6 10.05 16.09 6.46
N CYS A 7 8.82 16.59 6.35
CA CYS A 7 7.89 16.80 7.46
C CYS A 7 6.76 15.77 7.40
N GLY A 8 6.77 14.79 8.30
CA GLY A 8 5.79 13.70 8.29
C GLY A 8 5.78 12.92 9.59
N HIS A 9 4.92 11.92 9.67
CA HIS A 9 4.78 11.09 10.85
C HIS A 9 5.83 9.98 10.88
N PHE A 10 6.97 10.23 11.54
CA PHE A 10 8.03 9.24 11.70
C PHE A 10 7.79 8.28 12.86
N ALA A 11 7.15 8.77 13.94
CA ALA A 11 6.90 8.02 15.17
C ALA A 11 8.17 7.29 15.67
N PHE A 12 9.25 8.05 15.85
CA PHE A 12 10.49 7.47 16.36
C PHE A 12 10.28 6.84 17.74
N GLY A 13 10.70 5.57 17.88
CA GLY A 13 10.57 4.80 19.14
C GLY A 13 9.25 4.03 19.31
N GLU A 14 8.31 4.06 18.36
CA GLU A 14 7.08 3.27 18.41
C GLU A 14 7.21 1.98 17.59
N GLN A 15 6.66 0.86 18.15
CA GLN A 15 6.65 -0.44 17.48
C GLN A 15 5.44 -0.64 16.56
N PHE A 16 4.33 0.08 16.78
CA PHE A 16 3.12 -0.07 15.97
C PHE A 16 3.29 0.50 14.56
N ASN A 17 2.98 -0.31 13.55
CA ASN A 17 3.06 0.09 12.15
C ASN A 17 1.74 0.72 11.69
N SER A 18 1.84 1.92 11.11
CA SER A 18 0.75 2.56 10.38
C SER A 18 1.21 2.90 8.98
N GLY A 19 0.31 2.82 8.00
CA GLY A 19 0.65 3.12 6.60
C GLY A 19 1.27 4.51 6.39
N GLN A 20 0.93 5.49 7.23
CA GLN A 20 1.51 6.84 7.19
C GLN A 20 2.96 6.86 7.69
N LYS A 21 3.24 6.16 8.79
CA LYS A 21 4.58 6.01 9.37
C LYS A 21 5.52 5.33 8.38
N ASP A 22 5.10 4.18 7.87
CA ASP A 22 5.90 3.38 6.94
C ASP A 22 6.22 4.18 5.68
N LYS A 23 5.23 4.90 5.14
CA LYS A 23 5.43 5.74 3.97
C LYS A 23 6.39 6.90 4.22
N THR A 24 6.24 7.59 5.36
CA THR A 24 7.14 8.70 5.72
C THR A 24 8.59 8.21 5.81
N ARG A 25 8.81 7.09 6.50
CA ARG A 25 10.14 6.47 6.65
C ARG A 25 10.71 6.00 5.33
N SER A 26 9.90 5.33 4.50
CA SER A 26 10.35 4.83 3.19
C SER A 26 10.76 5.97 2.25
N ILE A 27 9.99 7.07 2.20
CA ILE A 27 10.34 8.25 1.39
C ILE A 27 11.64 8.88 1.91
N HIS A 28 11.76 9.06 3.22
CA HIS A 28 12.97 9.62 3.82
C HIS A 28 14.19 8.75 3.52
N ALA A 29 14.11 7.43 3.74
CA ALA A 29 15.20 6.50 3.47
C ALA A 29 15.60 6.49 1.98
N ALA A 30 14.62 6.52 1.06
CA ALA A 30 14.89 6.58 -0.36
C ALA A 30 15.56 7.89 -0.79
N LEU A 31 15.18 9.04 -0.18
CA LEU A 31 15.84 10.32 -0.41
C LEU A 31 17.27 10.34 0.15
N VAL A 32 17.46 9.81 1.36
CA VAL A 32 18.81 9.66 1.95
C VAL A 32 19.72 8.80 1.07
N LYS A 33 19.20 7.66 0.61
CA LYS A 33 19.96 6.77 -0.29
C LYS A 33 20.33 7.44 -1.62
N ALA A 34 19.47 8.32 -2.13
CA ALA A 34 19.69 8.97 -3.43
C ALA A 34 20.51 10.26 -3.35
N LEU A 35 20.41 11.02 -2.27
CA LEU A 35 20.99 12.35 -2.15
C LEU A 35 22.19 12.43 -1.18
N GLY A 36 22.27 11.50 -0.22
CA GLY A 36 23.18 11.53 0.93
C GLY A 36 22.48 12.01 2.20
N GLU A 37 22.86 11.43 3.35
CA GLU A 37 22.25 11.71 4.65
C GLU A 37 22.41 13.19 5.05
N GLU A 38 23.55 13.79 4.73
CA GLU A 38 23.86 15.19 5.01
C GLU A 38 22.98 16.19 4.24
N LYS A 39 22.22 15.73 3.26
CA LYS A 39 21.35 16.56 2.43
C LYS A 39 19.86 16.45 2.75
N VAL A 40 19.48 15.54 3.66
CA VAL A 40 18.08 15.26 4.00
C VAL A 40 17.83 15.51 5.48
N ALA A 41 16.97 16.48 5.78
CA ALA A 41 16.51 16.75 7.14
C ALA A 41 15.14 16.10 7.40
N ALA A 42 14.85 15.75 8.65
CA ALA A 42 13.60 15.15 9.07
C ALA A 42 12.92 15.96 10.18
N LEU A 43 11.60 16.10 10.11
CA LEU A 43 10.75 16.66 11.17
C LEU A 43 9.58 15.72 11.44
N ASP A 44 9.55 15.12 12.64
CA ASP A 44 8.43 14.30 13.07
C ASP A 44 7.23 15.17 13.46
N THR A 45 6.07 14.86 12.86
CA THR A 45 4.79 15.51 13.19
C THR A 45 4.12 14.92 14.43
N ARG A 46 4.73 13.95 15.10
CA ARG A 46 4.17 13.32 16.30
C ARG A 46 3.85 14.37 17.36
N GLY A 47 2.64 14.34 17.88
CA GLY A 47 2.21 15.24 18.96
C GLY A 47 2.13 16.72 18.59
N TRP A 48 2.10 17.06 17.29
CA TRP A 48 2.03 18.44 16.80
C TRP A 48 0.86 19.23 17.43
N SER A 49 -0.28 18.57 17.68
CA SER A 49 -1.48 19.20 18.27
C SER A 49 -1.36 19.44 19.78
N LYS A 50 -0.45 18.72 20.48
CA LYS A 50 -0.22 18.90 21.93
C LYS A 50 0.59 20.17 22.24
N ASN A 51 1.49 20.56 21.33
CA ASN A 51 2.29 21.80 21.48
C ASN A 51 2.45 22.48 20.10
N PRO A 52 1.42 23.17 19.61
CA PRO A 52 1.41 23.76 18.27
C PRO A 52 2.45 24.87 18.09
N VAL A 53 2.76 25.63 19.13
CA VAL A 53 3.76 26.70 19.06
C VAL A 53 5.16 26.14 18.88
N ALA A 54 5.54 25.14 19.67
CA ALA A 54 6.84 24.47 19.51
C ALA A 54 6.95 23.78 18.15
N PHE A 55 5.84 23.21 17.65
CA PHE A 55 5.83 22.61 16.32
C PHE A 55 6.01 23.66 15.21
N ALA A 56 5.37 24.84 15.33
CA ALA A 56 5.52 25.94 14.40
C ALA A 56 7.00 26.44 14.35
N LEU A 57 7.66 26.55 15.49
CA LEU A 57 9.08 26.92 15.56
C LEU A 57 9.99 25.87 14.86
N LYS A 58 9.69 24.58 15.03
CA LYS A 58 10.41 23.51 14.32
C LYS A 58 10.17 23.58 12.80
N CYS A 59 8.95 23.84 12.34
CA CYS A 59 8.65 24.05 10.93
C CYS A 59 9.40 25.26 10.36
N ARG A 60 9.44 26.38 11.10
CA ARG A 60 10.23 27.57 10.71
C ARG A 60 11.70 27.25 10.60
N LYS A 61 12.27 26.50 11.54
CA LYS A 61 13.66 26.05 11.48
C LYS A 61 13.88 25.21 10.24
N LEU A 62 13.06 24.18 10.01
CA LEU A 62 13.20 23.28 8.87
C LEU A 62 13.19 24.05 7.53
N ILE A 63 12.22 24.96 7.32
CA ILE A 63 12.14 25.72 6.06
C ILE A 63 13.31 26.69 5.89
N SER A 64 13.87 27.22 6.98
CA SER A 64 15.05 28.11 6.90
C SER A 64 16.32 27.37 6.49
N GLU A 65 16.42 26.09 6.81
CA GLU A 65 17.62 25.27 6.60
C GLU A 65 17.57 24.41 5.33
N CYS A 66 16.42 24.33 4.64
CA CYS A 66 16.22 23.46 3.46
C CYS A 66 15.89 24.26 2.20
N GLU A 67 16.25 23.73 1.03
CA GLU A 67 15.85 24.27 -0.28
C GLU A 67 14.43 23.85 -0.68
N ASN A 68 14.02 22.66 -0.31
CA ASN A 68 12.72 22.06 -0.60
C ASN A 68 12.10 21.49 0.68
N ILE A 69 10.78 21.56 0.80
CA ILE A 69 10.03 20.96 1.91
C ILE A 69 9.07 19.92 1.35
N ILE A 70 9.19 18.68 1.78
CA ILE A 70 8.27 17.60 1.46
C ILE A 70 7.38 17.36 2.68
N MET A 71 6.08 17.55 2.51
CA MET A 71 5.09 17.38 3.55
C MET A 71 4.28 16.11 3.32
N LEU A 72 4.00 15.35 4.40
CA LEU A 72 3.12 14.18 4.39
C LEU A 72 2.03 14.33 5.46
N PRO A 73 1.18 15.37 5.41
CA PRO A 73 0.08 15.50 6.36
C PRO A 73 -0.96 14.41 6.11
N GLY A 74 -1.52 13.86 7.19
CA GLY A 74 -2.76 13.11 7.13
C GLY A 74 -3.97 14.06 7.05
N GLU A 75 -5.16 13.50 6.95
CA GLU A 75 -6.42 14.22 6.75
C GLU A 75 -6.62 15.38 7.74
N ASN A 76 -6.42 15.13 9.03
CA ASN A 76 -6.60 16.14 10.09
C ASN A 76 -5.53 17.25 10.06
N ALA A 77 -4.35 16.96 9.57
CA ALA A 77 -3.22 17.87 9.55
C ALA A 77 -3.13 18.69 8.24
N LEU A 78 -3.89 18.31 7.21
CA LEU A 78 -3.88 18.99 5.90
C LEU A 78 -4.28 20.46 5.99
N LYS A 79 -5.16 20.82 6.91
CA LYS A 79 -5.60 22.22 7.11
C LYS A 79 -4.51 23.11 7.72
N ILE A 80 -3.53 22.52 8.41
CA ILE A 80 -2.61 23.25 9.30
C ILE A 80 -1.18 23.22 8.77
N ILE A 81 -0.64 22.05 8.47
CA ILE A 81 0.78 21.91 8.11
C ILE A 81 1.13 22.66 6.82
N PRO A 82 0.38 22.52 5.69
CA PRO A 82 0.67 23.29 4.49
C PRO A 82 0.53 24.80 4.71
N ALA A 83 -0.54 25.25 5.37
CA ALA A 83 -0.76 26.66 5.65
C ALA A 83 0.38 27.28 6.48
N LEU A 84 0.92 26.53 7.44
CA LEU A 84 2.05 26.96 8.25
C LEU A 84 3.33 27.15 7.41
N PHE A 85 3.63 26.18 6.55
CA PHE A 85 4.77 26.29 5.63
C PHE A 85 4.56 27.39 4.58
N GLU A 86 3.35 27.57 4.04
CA GLU A 86 3.03 28.68 3.13
C GLU A 86 3.29 30.03 3.80
N ALA A 87 2.86 30.22 5.04
CA ALA A 87 3.08 31.47 5.78
C ALA A 87 4.59 31.79 5.94
N PHE A 88 5.39 30.82 6.31
CA PHE A 88 6.84 31.00 6.40
C PHE A 88 7.48 31.19 5.00
N ASN A 89 6.89 30.57 3.98
CA ASN A 89 7.44 30.60 2.62
C ASN A 89 7.34 31.99 1.94
N ILE A 90 6.56 32.90 2.47
CA ILE A 90 6.57 34.31 2.07
C ILE A 90 7.99 34.89 2.18
N ILE A 91 8.72 34.47 3.24
CA ILE A 91 10.08 34.93 3.52
C ILE A 91 11.14 34.05 2.83
N TYR A 92 11.01 32.72 2.95
CA TYR A 92 12.09 31.79 2.59
C TYR A 92 12.07 31.38 1.11
N LYS A 93 10.92 31.45 0.42
CA LYS A 93 10.73 31.16 -1.04
C LYS A 93 11.30 29.80 -1.44
N ARG A 94 10.90 28.75 -0.71
CA ARG A 94 11.28 27.36 -0.95
C ARG A 94 10.23 26.67 -1.84
N LYS A 95 10.59 25.52 -2.44
CA LYS A 95 9.58 24.66 -3.07
C LYS A 95 8.86 23.83 -2.04
N LEU A 96 7.54 23.84 -2.10
CA LEU A 96 6.66 23.11 -1.19
C LEU A 96 6.04 21.91 -1.92
N HIS A 97 6.38 20.71 -1.49
CA HIS A 97 5.93 19.46 -2.05
C HIS A 97 4.99 18.76 -1.08
N TYR A 98 3.89 18.21 -1.60
CA TYR A 98 2.95 17.41 -0.82
C TYR A 98 2.91 15.99 -1.37
N VAL A 99 3.23 15.00 -0.54
CA VAL A 99 3.03 13.58 -0.86
C VAL A 99 1.79 13.07 -0.16
N VAL A 100 0.80 12.70 -0.95
CA VAL A 100 -0.48 12.18 -0.45
C VAL A 100 -0.28 10.76 0.10
N VAL A 101 -0.84 10.51 1.28
CA VAL A 101 -0.85 9.21 1.93
C VAL A 101 -2.26 8.66 1.95
N GLY A 102 -2.54 7.59 1.23
CA GLY A 102 -3.86 6.98 1.12
C GLY A 102 -4.72 7.53 -0.02
N GLY A 103 -5.97 7.05 -0.10
CA GLY A 103 -6.91 7.33 -1.20
C GLY A 103 -7.88 8.49 -0.95
N TRP A 104 -7.85 9.13 0.21
CA TRP A 104 -8.89 10.00 0.74
C TRP A 104 -8.94 11.44 0.20
N LEU A 105 -7.86 11.95 -0.42
CA LEU A 105 -7.71 13.39 -0.69
C LEU A 105 -8.84 13.98 -1.55
N VAL A 106 -9.25 13.30 -2.60
CA VAL A 106 -10.32 13.79 -3.51
C VAL A 106 -11.63 13.98 -2.77
N ASP A 107 -12.05 12.99 -1.99
CA ASP A 107 -13.31 13.03 -1.26
C ASP A 107 -13.25 14.05 -0.10
N HIS A 108 -12.08 14.16 0.53
CA HIS A 108 -11.87 15.17 1.57
C HIS A 108 -11.96 16.59 1.02
N LEU A 109 -11.39 16.85 -0.16
CA LEU A 109 -11.47 18.16 -0.81
C LEU A 109 -12.91 18.49 -1.29
N LYS A 110 -13.66 17.48 -1.77
CA LYS A 110 -15.08 17.66 -2.10
C LYS A 110 -15.92 18.04 -0.88
N LYS A 111 -15.65 17.38 0.27
CA LYS A 111 -16.31 17.70 1.56
C LYS A 111 -15.84 19.03 2.18
N ASN A 112 -14.64 19.50 1.84
CA ASN A 112 -14.02 20.72 2.37
C ASN A 112 -13.49 21.62 1.23
N PRO A 113 -14.36 22.29 0.44
CA PRO A 113 -13.95 23.06 -0.73
C PRO A 113 -12.99 24.20 -0.41
N SER A 114 -13.02 24.74 0.81
CA SER A 114 -12.12 25.79 1.28
C SER A 114 -10.63 25.41 1.24
N LEU A 115 -10.32 24.09 1.25
CA LEU A 115 -8.95 23.59 1.17
C LEU A 115 -8.41 23.52 -0.27
N ILE A 116 -9.26 23.56 -1.27
CA ILE A 116 -8.82 23.43 -2.68
C ILE A 116 -7.81 24.52 -3.03
N LYS A 117 -8.13 25.78 -2.74
CA LYS A 117 -7.27 26.93 -3.08
C LYS A 117 -5.92 26.89 -2.35
N PRO A 118 -5.82 26.64 -1.03
CA PRO A 118 -4.54 26.44 -0.36
C PRO A 118 -3.72 25.28 -0.93
N VAL A 119 -4.32 24.10 -1.14
CA VAL A 119 -3.59 22.93 -1.64
C VAL A 119 -3.08 23.15 -3.08
N LYS A 120 -3.83 23.89 -3.92
CA LYS A 120 -3.37 24.27 -5.29
C LYS A 120 -2.14 25.17 -5.30
N LYS A 121 -1.85 25.91 -4.23
CA LYS A 121 -0.67 26.78 -4.15
C LYS A 121 0.65 26.06 -3.94
N LEU A 122 0.60 24.79 -3.56
CA LEU A 122 1.79 23.97 -3.40
C LEU A 122 2.47 23.76 -4.77
N ASP A 123 3.78 23.68 -4.81
CA ASP A 123 4.51 23.54 -6.08
C ASP A 123 4.30 22.18 -6.73
N CYS A 124 4.22 21.11 -5.92
CA CYS A 124 4.03 19.74 -6.43
C CYS A 124 3.18 18.92 -5.47
N ILE A 125 2.23 18.18 -6.02
CA ILE A 125 1.39 17.20 -5.29
C ILE A 125 1.65 15.82 -5.89
N TYR A 126 2.08 14.88 -5.08
CA TYR A 126 2.37 13.51 -5.53
C TYR A 126 1.30 12.55 -5.06
N VAL A 127 0.71 11.83 -5.99
CA VAL A 127 -0.34 10.82 -5.75
C VAL A 127 0.11 9.46 -6.27
N GLU A 128 -0.38 8.39 -5.63
CA GLU A 128 -0.01 7.01 -5.98
C GLU A 128 -1.03 6.29 -6.85
N LEU A 129 -2.15 6.98 -7.15
CA LEU A 129 -3.25 6.45 -7.93
C LEU A 129 -3.46 7.33 -9.16
N LYS A 130 -3.53 6.71 -10.34
CA LYS A 130 -3.77 7.42 -11.60
C LYS A 130 -5.17 8.06 -11.60
N SER A 131 -6.17 7.36 -11.07
CA SER A 131 -7.53 7.89 -10.90
C SER A 131 -7.56 9.12 -9.99
N MET A 132 -6.79 9.14 -8.90
CA MET A 132 -6.68 10.31 -8.02
C MET A 132 -6.07 11.50 -8.77
N LYS A 133 -5.01 11.28 -9.57
CA LYS A 133 -4.42 12.32 -10.42
C LYS A 133 -5.48 12.91 -11.35
N THR A 134 -6.17 12.06 -12.12
CA THR A 134 -7.23 12.48 -13.05
C THR A 134 -8.35 13.24 -12.34
N ASN A 135 -8.78 12.79 -11.15
CA ASN A 135 -9.84 13.45 -10.40
C ASN A 135 -9.41 14.84 -9.87
N LEU A 136 -8.17 14.98 -9.41
CA LEU A 136 -7.62 16.28 -9.00
C LEU A 136 -7.48 17.22 -10.20
N GLU A 137 -7.02 16.73 -11.36
CA GLU A 137 -6.95 17.51 -12.60
C GLU A 137 -8.34 18.00 -13.03
N LYS A 138 -9.39 17.18 -12.94
CA LYS A 138 -10.79 17.58 -13.16
C LYS A 138 -11.27 18.66 -12.17
N MET A 139 -10.69 18.71 -10.96
CA MET A 139 -10.92 19.78 -9.99
C MET A 139 -10.06 21.03 -10.26
N GLY A 140 -9.31 21.04 -11.37
CA GLY A 140 -8.50 22.17 -11.84
C GLY A 140 -7.14 22.29 -11.16
N PHE A 141 -6.55 21.17 -10.69
CA PHE A 141 -5.16 21.12 -10.27
C PHE A 141 -4.26 20.88 -11.49
N ASP A 142 -3.16 21.61 -11.63
CA ASP A 142 -2.16 21.51 -12.69
C ASP A 142 -0.78 21.03 -12.21
N ASN A 143 -0.63 20.87 -10.91
CA ASN A 143 0.60 20.55 -10.20
C ASN A 143 0.61 19.13 -9.60
N VAL A 144 -0.22 18.21 -10.15
CA VAL A 144 -0.36 16.83 -9.66
C VAL A 144 0.49 15.87 -10.48
N TYR A 145 1.31 15.10 -9.81
CA TYR A 145 2.22 14.14 -10.42
C TYR A 145 1.91 12.72 -9.91
N PHE A 146 1.78 11.78 -10.85
CA PHE A 146 1.73 10.38 -10.49
C PHE A 146 3.12 9.93 -10.03
N LYS A 147 3.18 9.40 -8.84
CA LYS A 147 4.35 8.81 -8.22
C LYS A 147 4.01 7.35 -7.88
N PRO A 148 4.60 6.36 -8.56
CA PRO A 148 4.36 4.97 -8.20
C PRO A 148 4.54 4.77 -6.70
N LYS A 149 3.67 4.00 -6.08
CA LYS A 149 3.91 3.54 -4.73
C LYS A 149 5.18 2.72 -4.76
N PHE A 150 6.01 2.90 -3.77
CA PHE A 150 7.19 2.05 -3.62
C PHE A 150 7.29 1.52 -2.19
N ARG A 151 7.89 0.37 -2.07
CA ARG A 151 8.35 -0.25 -0.84
C ARG A 151 9.80 -0.64 -1.02
N GLU A 152 10.51 -0.92 0.06
CA GLU A 152 11.69 -1.75 -0.06
C GLU A 152 11.22 -3.12 -0.56
N THR A 153 11.42 -3.37 -1.84
CA THR A 153 11.06 -4.62 -2.48
C THR A 153 12.26 -5.55 -2.41
N ASN A 154 12.14 -6.59 -1.62
CA ASN A 154 13.04 -7.74 -1.71
C ASN A 154 12.35 -8.78 -2.59
N ALA A 155 12.27 -8.48 -3.89
CA ALA A 155 11.76 -9.44 -4.85
C ALA A 155 12.70 -10.66 -4.91
N ILE A 156 12.12 -11.84 -5.06
CA ILE A 156 12.88 -13.05 -5.35
C ILE A 156 13.58 -12.90 -6.71
N SER A 157 14.62 -13.66 -6.94
CA SER A 157 15.24 -13.71 -8.26
C SER A 157 14.37 -14.50 -9.25
N PRO A 158 14.49 -14.28 -10.57
CA PRO A 158 13.74 -15.05 -11.56
C PRO A 158 13.96 -16.56 -11.47
N GLU A 159 15.13 -16.99 -11.02
CA GLU A 159 15.51 -18.40 -10.84
C GLU A 159 14.79 -19.04 -9.62
N GLU A 160 14.32 -18.23 -8.68
CA GLU A 160 13.56 -18.67 -7.50
C GLU A 160 12.05 -18.78 -7.77
N LEU A 161 11.59 -18.46 -9.00
CA LEU A 161 10.17 -18.59 -9.34
C LEU A 161 9.72 -20.05 -9.17
N TYR A 162 8.73 -20.24 -8.32
CA TYR A 162 8.16 -21.53 -8.02
C TYR A 162 6.90 -21.77 -8.86
N PHE A 163 6.86 -22.89 -9.58
CA PHE A 163 5.71 -23.31 -10.38
C PHE A 163 5.13 -24.60 -9.77
N PRO A 164 4.02 -24.52 -9.03
CA PRO A 164 3.37 -25.69 -8.46
C PRO A 164 2.97 -26.69 -9.55
N ALA A 165 3.45 -27.91 -9.43
CA ALA A 165 3.26 -28.97 -10.44
C ALA A 165 2.00 -29.83 -10.17
N GLY A 166 1.36 -29.70 -9.01
CA GLY A 166 0.20 -30.53 -8.64
C GLY A 166 -0.42 -30.15 -7.30
N GLU A 167 -1.56 -30.76 -7.05
CA GLU A 167 -2.34 -30.61 -5.83
C GLU A 167 -1.66 -31.28 -4.61
N PRO A 168 -1.89 -30.75 -3.39
CA PRO A 168 -2.71 -29.57 -3.10
C PRO A 168 -1.96 -28.26 -3.39
N TYR A 169 -2.61 -27.32 -4.05
CA TYR A 169 -2.10 -25.99 -4.30
C TYR A 169 -2.17 -25.14 -3.03
N ARG A 170 -1.08 -24.50 -2.66
CA ARG A 170 -1.02 -23.60 -1.51
C ARG A 170 -1.52 -22.21 -1.90
N VAL A 171 -2.67 -21.78 -1.40
CA VAL A 171 -3.19 -20.41 -1.55
C VAL A 171 -3.05 -19.67 -0.22
N CYS A 172 -2.99 -18.34 -0.25
CA CYS A 172 -2.88 -17.58 0.99
C CYS A 172 -3.76 -16.33 1.00
N THR A 173 -4.10 -15.84 2.19
CA THR A 173 -4.49 -14.47 2.44
C THR A 173 -3.35 -13.76 3.18
N PHE A 174 -3.05 -12.50 2.81
CA PHE A 174 -1.96 -11.73 3.40
C PHE A 174 -2.40 -10.30 3.67
N SER A 175 -3.06 -10.07 4.80
CA SER A 175 -3.56 -8.75 5.20
C SER A 175 -3.88 -8.74 6.71
N ARG A 176 -4.25 -7.58 7.27
CA ARG A 176 -4.95 -7.57 8.55
C ARG A 176 -6.17 -8.48 8.46
N ILE A 177 -6.47 -9.17 9.56
CA ILE A 177 -7.61 -10.07 9.63
C ILE A 177 -8.80 -9.30 10.19
N CYS A 178 -9.76 -8.99 9.33
CA CYS A 178 -11.06 -8.40 9.70
C CYS A 178 -12.10 -8.80 8.66
N TYR A 179 -13.36 -8.65 9.01
CA TYR A 179 -14.49 -9.10 8.19
C TYR A 179 -14.42 -8.55 6.75
N SER A 180 -14.19 -7.26 6.61
CA SER A 180 -14.16 -6.59 5.31
C SER A 180 -12.92 -6.87 4.44
N LYS A 181 -11.94 -7.61 4.97
CA LYS A 181 -10.84 -8.16 4.17
C LYS A 181 -11.19 -9.47 3.46
N GLY A 182 -12.40 -10.02 3.73
CA GLY A 182 -12.92 -11.17 3.04
C GLY A 182 -12.24 -12.50 3.43
N ILE A 183 -11.72 -12.60 4.66
CA ILE A 183 -11.07 -13.83 5.13
C ILE A 183 -12.07 -14.99 5.13
N GLU A 184 -13.32 -14.73 5.55
CA GLU A 184 -14.38 -15.74 5.54
C GLU A 184 -14.73 -16.14 4.10
N ASP A 185 -14.74 -15.21 3.14
CA ASP A 185 -14.97 -15.52 1.72
C ASP A 185 -13.86 -16.45 1.17
N ALA A 186 -12.59 -16.23 1.56
CA ALA A 186 -11.48 -17.09 1.15
C ALA A 186 -11.59 -18.50 1.77
N ILE A 187 -11.93 -18.61 3.06
CA ILE A 187 -12.15 -19.87 3.76
C ILE A 187 -13.26 -20.63 3.08
N GLU A 188 -14.40 -19.99 2.86
CA GLU A 188 -15.58 -20.61 2.26
C GLU A 188 -15.32 -21.09 0.82
N ALA A 189 -14.59 -20.29 0.02
CA ALA A 189 -14.26 -20.67 -1.34
C ALA A 189 -13.36 -21.92 -1.40
N VAL A 190 -12.36 -22.02 -0.52
CA VAL A 190 -11.48 -23.20 -0.43
C VAL A 190 -12.25 -24.42 0.04
N ARG A 191 -13.09 -24.30 1.06
CA ARG A 191 -13.98 -25.37 1.54
C ARG A 191 -14.88 -25.89 0.43
N TYR A 192 -15.50 -24.96 -0.30
CA TYR A 192 -16.41 -25.28 -1.40
C TYR A 192 -15.72 -26.11 -2.48
N VAL A 193 -14.52 -25.67 -2.93
CA VAL A 193 -13.80 -26.39 -4.00
C VAL A 193 -13.33 -27.76 -3.54
N ASN A 194 -12.72 -27.86 -2.34
CA ASN A 194 -12.26 -29.14 -1.82
C ASN A 194 -13.41 -30.13 -1.64
N SER A 195 -14.57 -29.67 -1.13
CA SER A 195 -15.77 -30.48 -0.98
C SER A 195 -16.36 -30.89 -2.33
N THR A 196 -16.49 -29.96 -3.27
CA THR A 196 -17.07 -30.22 -4.61
C THR A 196 -16.26 -31.25 -5.38
N LEU A 197 -14.93 -31.20 -5.28
CA LEU A 197 -14.03 -32.12 -5.97
C LEU A 197 -13.72 -33.39 -5.17
N GLY A 198 -14.21 -33.50 -3.93
CA GLY A 198 -14.04 -34.67 -3.05
C GLY A 198 -12.59 -34.98 -2.65
N ARG A 199 -11.71 -33.98 -2.71
CA ARG A 199 -10.29 -34.10 -2.36
C ARG A 199 -9.71 -32.74 -1.97
N THR A 200 -8.54 -32.75 -1.28
CA THR A 200 -7.85 -31.51 -0.95
C THR A 200 -7.13 -30.95 -2.17
N VAL A 201 -7.76 -30.01 -2.85
CA VAL A 201 -7.20 -29.27 -4.02
C VAL A 201 -6.40 -28.09 -3.55
N TYR A 202 -6.88 -27.39 -2.52
CA TYR A 202 -6.21 -26.21 -1.96
C TYR A 202 -5.92 -26.35 -0.48
N ASN A 203 -4.73 -25.91 -0.07
CA ASN A 203 -4.41 -25.56 1.29
C ASN A 203 -4.42 -24.04 1.43
N LEU A 204 -5.14 -23.51 2.43
CA LEU A 204 -5.22 -22.08 2.71
C LEU A 204 -4.34 -21.70 3.90
N ASP A 205 -3.37 -20.83 3.67
CA ASP A 205 -2.57 -20.20 4.71
C ASP A 205 -3.05 -18.76 4.96
N ILE A 206 -3.44 -18.45 6.20
CA ILE A 206 -3.95 -17.14 6.60
C ILE A 206 -2.84 -16.39 7.35
N TYR A 207 -2.39 -15.26 6.77
CA TYR A 207 -1.37 -14.39 7.36
C TYR A 207 -1.95 -13.04 7.75
N GLY A 208 -1.65 -12.59 8.97
CA GLY A 208 -2.01 -11.29 9.48
C GLY A 208 -2.30 -11.29 10.97
N LEU A 209 -2.52 -10.09 11.52
CA LEU A 209 -3.03 -9.93 12.87
C LEU A 209 -4.52 -9.62 12.80
N PRO A 210 -5.34 -10.25 13.65
CA PRO A 210 -6.74 -9.90 13.77
C PRO A 210 -6.89 -8.49 14.37
N ASP A 211 -7.80 -7.70 13.82
CA ASP A 211 -8.22 -6.43 14.39
C ASP A 211 -8.95 -6.68 15.73
N ASN A 212 -8.81 -5.78 16.69
CA ASN A 212 -9.38 -5.93 18.03
C ASN A 212 -10.89 -6.26 18.01
N GLU A 213 -11.62 -5.65 17.08
CA GLU A 213 -13.07 -5.85 16.93
C GLU A 213 -13.45 -7.18 16.29
N TYR A 214 -12.47 -7.94 15.77
CA TYR A 214 -12.67 -9.19 15.05
C TYR A 214 -11.96 -10.39 15.69
N ILE A 215 -11.21 -10.17 16.77
CA ILE A 215 -10.45 -11.24 17.45
C ILE A 215 -11.35 -12.39 17.89
N GLU A 216 -12.43 -12.11 18.61
CA GLU A 216 -13.35 -13.14 19.12
C GLU A 216 -13.92 -13.97 17.96
N ARG A 217 -14.41 -13.32 16.92
CA ARG A 217 -14.93 -13.99 15.73
C ARG A 217 -13.86 -14.85 15.04
N PHE A 218 -12.63 -14.37 14.97
CA PHE A 218 -11.55 -15.12 14.33
C PHE A 218 -11.13 -16.34 15.15
N GLU A 219 -11.15 -16.25 16.48
CA GLU A 219 -10.91 -17.42 17.36
C GLU A 219 -12.00 -18.48 17.16
N GLU A 220 -13.29 -18.11 17.11
CA GLU A 220 -14.39 -19.02 16.78
C GLU A 220 -14.16 -19.72 15.43
N LEU A 221 -13.78 -18.95 14.39
CA LEU A 221 -13.53 -19.54 13.07
C LEU A 221 -12.40 -20.57 13.09
N LYS A 222 -11.38 -20.37 13.91
CA LYS A 222 -10.23 -21.31 14.01
C LYS A 222 -10.61 -22.64 14.64
N GLU A 223 -11.63 -22.68 15.51
CA GLU A 223 -12.12 -23.92 16.09
C GLU A 223 -12.68 -24.88 15.03
N ASP A 224 -13.20 -24.32 13.93
CA ASP A 224 -13.77 -25.05 12.82
C ASP A 224 -12.81 -25.22 11.62
N PHE A 225 -11.51 -24.96 11.78
CA PHE A 225 -10.56 -25.12 10.69
C PHE A 225 -10.29 -26.58 10.38
N GLU A 226 -10.53 -26.97 9.14
CA GLU A 226 -10.12 -28.27 8.63
C GLU A 226 -8.57 -28.33 8.47
N PRO A 227 -7.97 -29.52 8.37
CA PRO A 227 -6.51 -29.67 8.26
C PRO A 227 -5.84 -28.93 7.10
N PHE A 228 -6.62 -28.50 6.12
CA PHE A 228 -6.14 -27.72 4.99
C PHE A 228 -6.26 -26.20 5.17
N ILE A 229 -6.73 -25.70 6.32
CA ILE A 229 -6.78 -24.26 6.66
C ILE A 229 -5.85 -23.99 7.83
N ASN A 230 -4.89 -23.07 7.65
CA ASN A 230 -3.87 -22.82 8.65
C ASN A 230 -3.74 -21.32 8.95
N TYR A 231 -3.76 -20.95 10.21
CA TYR A 231 -3.35 -19.63 10.64
C TYR A 231 -1.83 -19.60 10.86
N ARG A 232 -1.14 -18.77 10.12
CA ARG A 232 0.33 -18.64 10.10
C ARG A 232 0.86 -17.45 10.91
N GLY A 233 -0.05 -16.63 11.47
CA GLY A 233 0.35 -15.45 12.22
C GLY A 233 0.81 -14.28 11.32
N TYR A 234 1.65 -13.43 11.88
CA TYR A 234 2.10 -12.19 11.22
C TYR A 234 3.53 -12.31 10.73
N ILE A 235 3.76 -11.90 9.50
CA ILE A 235 5.11 -11.81 8.92
C ILE A 235 5.59 -10.36 9.00
N GLN A 236 6.73 -10.15 9.63
CA GLN A 236 7.34 -8.84 9.75
C GLN A 236 8.42 -8.60 8.69
N GLY A 237 8.22 -7.55 7.89
CA GLY A 237 9.18 -7.09 6.88
C GLY A 237 9.01 -7.71 5.50
N THR A 238 9.34 -6.94 4.47
CA THR A 238 9.10 -7.29 3.06
C THR A 238 9.98 -8.45 2.57
N ALA A 239 11.22 -8.58 3.07
CA ALA A 239 12.09 -9.69 2.72
C ALA A 239 11.56 -11.04 3.24
N ALA A 240 10.99 -11.06 4.45
CA ALA A 240 10.39 -12.25 5.01
C ALA A 240 9.11 -12.63 4.25
N SER A 241 8.27 -11.63 3.87
CA SER A 241 7.04 -11.91 3.13
C SER A 241 7.32 -12.51 1.75
N SER A 242 8.26 -11.99 0.97
CA SER A 242 8.58 -12.56 -0.34
C SER A 242 9.04 -14.02 -0.25
N LYS A 243 9.90 -14.34 0.75
CA LYS A 243 10.38 -15.71 0.98
C LYS A 243 9.28 -16.66 1.45
N GLU A 244 8.35 -16.17 2.26
CA GLU A 244 7.25 -17.00 2.76
C GLU A 244 6.18 -17.24 1.69
N LEU A 245 5.88 -16.21 0.90
CA LEU A 245 4.81 -16.27 -0.09
C LEU A 245 5.22 -16.96 -1.40
N HIS A 246 6.52 -17.03 -1.77
CA HIS A 246 6.96 -17.48 -3.10
C HIS A 246 6.48 -18.88 -3.51
N THR A 247 6.23 -19.76 -2.53
CA THR A 247 5.67 -21.09 -2.77
C THR A 247 4.15 -21.13 -2.84
N CYS A 248 3.46 -19.99 -2.60
CA CYS A 248 2.02 -19.92 -2.78
C CYS A 248 1.66 -19.98 -4.26
N PHE A 249 0.56 -20.66 -4.56
CA PHE A 249 -0.01 -20.74 -5.90
C PHE A 249 -0.70 -19.45 -6.28
N ALA A 250 -1.46 -18.86 -5.34
CA ALA A 250 -2.08 -17.56 -5.48
C ALA A 250 -2.26 -16.87 -4.12
N MET A 251 -2.34 -15.56 -4.13
CA MET A 251 -2.86 -14.77 -3.01
C MET A 251 -4.33 -14.44 -3.26
N LEU A 252 -5.20 -14.80 -2.31
CA LEU A 252 -6.62 -14.44 -2.33
C LEU A 252 -6.79 -13.11 -1.61
N PHE A 253 -7.36 -12.13 -2.30
CA PHE A 253 -7.56 -10.77 -1.79
C PHE A 253 -9.01 -10.30 -2.02
N PRO A 254 -10.01 -10.98 -1.44
CA PRO A 254 -11.43 -10.70 -1.63
C PRO A 254 -11.91 -9.50 -0.80
N THR A 255 -11.11 -8.43 -0.74
CA THR A 255 -11.34 -7.27 0.12
C THR A 255 -12.48 -6.39 -0.38
N TRP A 256 -13.24 -5.84 0.56
CA TRP A 256 -14.19 -4.74 0.40
C TRP A 256 -14.05 -3.71 1.53
N TYR A 257 -12.85 -3.64 2.10
CA TYR A 257 -12.50 -2.74 3.18
C TYR A 257 -12.55 -1.27 2.73
N GLU A 258 -13.39 -0.45 3.39
CA GLU A 258 -13.59 0.97 3.04
C GLU A 258 -12.30 1.80 3.09
N GLY A 259 -11.39 1.51 3.99
CA GLY A 259 -10.10 2.17 4.11
C GLY A 259 -9.04 1.69 3.11
N GLU A 260 -9.42 0.84 2.13
CA GLU A 260 -8.46 0.36 1.13
C GLU A 260 -7.93 1.52 0.28
N GLY A 261 -6.65 1.62 0.24
CA GLY A 261 -5.94 2.46 -0.71
C GLY A 261 -5.18 1.57 -1.68
N PHE A 262 -3.99 1.97 -2.04
CA PHE A 262 -3.08 1.10 -2.77
C PHE A 262 -2.63 -0.06 -1.85
N ALA A 263 -3.05 -1.28 -2.15
CA ALA A 263 -2.79 -2.46 -1.34
C ALA A 263 -1.30 -2.88 -1.42
N GLY A 264 -0.54 -2.61 -0.35
CA GLY A 264 0.88 -2.98 -0.30
C GLY A 264 1.13 -4.48 -0.33
N THR A 265 0.18 -5.28 0.16
CA THR A 265 0.25 -6.74 0.17
C THR A 265 0.23 -7.33 -1.24
N VAL A 266 -0.41 -6.66 -2.21
CA VAL A 266 -0.37 -7.05 -3.63
C VAL A 266 1.05 -6.94 -4.17
N VAL A 267 1.78 -5.86 -3.81
CA VAL A 267 3.18 -5.72 -4.20
C VAL A 267 4.05 -6.79 -3.55
N ASP A 268 3.78 -7.17 -2.29
CA ASP A 268 4.50 -8.26 -1.61
C ASP A 268 4.30 -9.60 -2.34
N ALA A 269 3.07 -9.90 -2.79
CA ALA A 269 2.78 -11.07 -3.60
C ALA A 269 3.52 -11.02 -4.95
N PHE A 270 3.52 -9.89 -5.63
CA PHE A 270 4.26 -9.73 -6.89
C PHE A 270 5.77 -9.88 -6.69
N CYS A 271 6.34 -9.38 -5.60
CA CYS A 271 7.75 -9.60 -5.24
C CYS A 271 8.08 -11.08 -5.01
N ALA A 272 7.09 -11.88 -4.66
CA ALA A 272 7.20 -13.34 -4.51
C ALA A 272 6.86 -14.11 -5.80
N GLY A 273 6.57 -13.43 -6.92
CA GLY A 273 6.12 -14.04 -8.16
C GLY A 273 4.74 -14.71 -8.02
N VAL A 274 3.87 -14.22 -7.13
CA VAL A 274 2.57 -14.85 -6.82
C VAL A 274 1.43 -14.03 -7.41
N PRO A 275 0.60 -14.63 -8.29
CA PRO A 275 -0.58 -13.99 -8.83
C PRO A 275 -1.63 -13.70 -7.75
N VAL A 276 -2.41 -12.64 -7.96
CA VAL A 276 -3.42 -12.22 -7.00
C VAL A 276 -4.82 -12.39 -7.58
N ILE A 277 -5.71 -13.07 -6.84
CA ILE A 277 -7.15 -13.14 -7.15
C ILE A 277 -7.85 -12.15 -6.23
N ALA A 278 -8.39 -11.06 -6.79
CA ALA A 278 -8.92 -9.94 -6.03
C ALA A 278 -10.26 -9.44 -6.54
N THR A 279 -11.03 -8.81 -5.64
CA THR A 279 -12.19 -8.02 -6.05
C THR A 279 -11.76 -6.74 -6.78
N ASN A 280 -12.65 -6.19 -7.61
CA ASN A 280 -12.47 -4.87 -8.24
C ASN A 280 -12.71 -3.70 -7.26
N TRP A 281 -12.49 -3.94 -5.96
CA TRP A 281 -12.72 -2.94 -4.93
C TRP A 281 -11.75 -1.78 -5.05
N LYS A 282 -12.30 -0.56 -5.07
CA LYS A 282 -11.58 0.73 -5.11
C LYS A 282 -10.48 0.76 -6.18
N TYR A 283 -9.24 0.52 -5.78
CA TYR A 283 -8.05 0.74 -6.61
C TYR A 283 -7.32 -0.54 -7.01
N ASN A 284 -7.91 -1.70 -6.75
CA ASN A 284 -7.27 -2.98 -7.07
C ASN A 284 -6.97 -3.11 -8.58
N GLU A 285 -7.86 -2.59 -9.44
CA GLU A 285 -7.66 -2.56 -10.90
C GLU A 285 -6.54 -1.60 -11.37
N GLU A 286 -6.08 -0.67 -10.51
CA GLU A 286 -4.91 0.16 -10.82
C GLU A 286 -3.58 -0.53 -10.51
N VAL A 287 -3.62 -1.60 -9.71
CA VAL A 287 -2.45 -2.33 -9.21
C VAL A 287 -2.32 -3.68 -9.86
N ILE A 288 -3.44 -4.35 -10.13
CA ILE A 288 -3.52 -5.68 -10.72
C ILE A 288 -4.00 -5.56 -12.16
N THR A 289 -3.25 -6.11 -13.09
CA THR A 289 -3.63 -6.21 -14.50
C THR A 289 -4.32 -7.55 -14.73
N HIS A 290 -5.65 -7.53 -14.86
CA HIS A 290 -6.45 -8.75 -15.07
C HIS A 290 -5.91 -9.57 -16.24
N GLY A 291 -5.74 -10.88 -16.02
CA GLY A 291 -5.23 -11.83 -17.02
C GLY A 291 -3.71 -11.78 -17.23
N SER A 292 -2.98 -10.84 -16.59
CA SER A 292 -1.54 -10.72 -16.73
C SER A 292 -0.77 -11.06 -15.44
N ASP A 293 -1.17 -10.49 -14.31
CA ASP A 293 -0.51 -10.70 -13.01
C ASP A 293 -1.53 -11.02 -11.90
N GLY A 294 -2.80 -11.16 -12.27
CA GLY A 294 -3.86 -11.59 -11.38
C GLY A 294 -5.21 -11.68 -12.06
N ILE A 295 -6.21 -12.08 -11.29
CA ILE A 295 -7.61 -12.17 -11.70
C ILE A 295 -8.43 -11.19 -10.89
N ILE A 296 -9.16 -10.29 -11.57
CA ILE A 296 -10.07 -9.35 -10.94
C ILE A 296 -11.50 -9.81 -11.19
N TYR A 297 -12.32 -9.80 -10.15
CA TYR A 297 -13.75 -10.09 -10.22
C TYR A 297 -14.57 -9.05 -9.46
N SER A 298 -15.88 -9.00 -9.72
CA SER A 298 -16.79 -7.99 -9.14
C SER A 298 -16.94 -8.19 -7.63
N VAL A 299 -16.76 -7.13 -6.86
CA VAL A 299 -17.03 -7.11 -5.41
C VAL A 299 -18.52 -7.40 -5.09
N ASN A 300 -19.42 -7.11 -6.01
CA ASN A 300 -20.84 -7.41 -5.88
C ASN A 300 -21.18 -8.90 -6.13
N GLU A 301 -20.23 -9.67 -6.61
CA GLU A 301 -20.35 -11.09 -6.96
C GLU A 301 -19.28 -11.91 -6.24
N ARG A 302 -19.17 -11.74 -4.91
CA ARG A 302 -18.09 -12.36 -4.11
C ARG A 302 -18.03 -13.88 -4.22
N GLU A 303 -19.18 -14.53 -4.47
CA GLU A 303 -19.28 -15.96 -4.72
C GLU A 303 -18.49 -16.43 -5.94
N LYS A 304 -18.18 -15.55 -6.90
CA LYS A 304 -17.33 -15.88 -8.05
C LYS A 304 -15.94 -16.37 -7.68
N LEU A 305 -15.45 -16.09 -6.48
CA LEU A 305 -14.18 -16.65 -6.01
C LEU A 305 -14.19 -18.19 -6.05
N LYS A 306 -15.33 -18.82 -5.75
CA LYS A 306 -15.53 -20.27 -5.82
C LYS A 306 -15.36 -20.78 -7.26
N ASP A 307 -16.00 -20.11 -8.21
CA ASP A 307 -15.97 -20.47 -9.62
C ASP A 307 -14.56 -20.30 -10.21
N ILE A 308 -13.90 -19.19 -9.89
CA ILE A 308 -12.52 -18.92 -10.30
C ILE A 308 -11.58 -20.00 -9.77
N LEU A 309 -11.71 -20.39 -8.50
CA LEU A 309 -10.87 -21.43 -7.93
C LEU A 309 -11.16 -22.80 -8.55
N LEU A 310 -12.42 -23.11 -8.90
CA LEU A 310 -12.75 -24.34 -9.65
C LEU A 310 -12.12 -24.35 -11.04
N GLU A 311 -12.20 -23.25 -11.78
CA GLU A 311 -11.60 -23.12 -13.11
C GLU A 311 -10.08 -23.27 -13.04
N VAL A 312 -9.44 -22.61 -12.09
CA VAL A 312 -7.99 -22.68 -11.88
C VAL A 312 -7.52 -24.06 -11.43
N ALA A 313 -8.35 -24.80 -10.65
CA ALA A 313 -8.05 -26.19 -10.30
C ALA A 313 -8.01 -27.11 -11.53
N GLN A 314 -8.88 -26.85 -12.52
CA GLN A 314 -8.93 -27.60 -13.78
C GLN A 314 -7.82 -27.18 -14.75
N ASN A 315 -7.39 -25.92 -14.69
CA ASN A 315 -6.35 -25.39 -15.56
C ASN A 315 -5.35 -24.48 -14.74
N PRO A 316 -4.40 -25.09 -14.02
CA PRO A 316 -3.46 -24.35 -13.18
C PRO A 316 -2.51 -23.42 -13.97
N ASP A 317 -2.34 -23.63 -15.28
CA ASP A 317 -1.52 -22.79 -16.13
C ASP A 317 -2.07 -21.37 -16.26
N ILE A 318 -3.36 -21.15 -16.00
CA ILE A 318 -3.92 -19.80 -15.90
C ILE A 318 -3.11 -18.92 -14.95
N LEU A 319 -2.78 -19.42 -13.76
CA LEU A 319 -1.99 -18.67 -12.78
C LEU A 319 -0.47 -18.85 -12.98
N ASN A 320 -0.01 -20.04 -13.37
CA ASN A 320 1.41 -20.27 -13.58
C ASN A 320 1.99 -19.32 -14.64
N ASN A 321 1.26 -19.05 -15.71
CA ASN A 321 1.67 -18.14 -16.80
C ASN A 321 1.75 -16.66 -16.33
N MET A 322 1.13 -16.30 -15.22
CA MET A 322 1.15 -14.93 -14.67
C MET A 322 2.40 -14.65 -13.80
N ARG A 323 3.09 -15.68 -13.30
CA ARG A 323 4.15 -15.53 -12.30
C ARG A 323 5.30 -14.63 -12.72
N VAL A 324 5.78 -14.79 -13.95
CA VAL A 324 6.84 -13.95 -14.52
C VAL A 324 6.39 -12.50 -14.61
N ASN A 325 5.14 -12.27 -14.99
CA ASN A 325 4.58 -10.93 -15.08
C ASN A 325 4.43 -10.27 -13.70
N CYS A 326 4.06 -11.03 -12.65
CA CYS A 326 4.04 -10.55 -11.27
C CYS A 326 5.41 -10.00 -10.86
N LEU A 327 6.46 -10.78 -11.07
CA LEU A 327 7.83 -10.39 -10.72
C LEU A 327 8.31 -9.17 -11.53
N ASN A 328 8.00 -9.11 -12.82
CA ASN A 328 8.30 -7.95 -13.66
C ASN A 328 7.57 -6.70 -13.17
N HIS A 329 6.28 -6.83 -12.84
CA HIS A 329 5.47 -5.72 -12.33
C HIS A 329 5.95 -5.24 -10.96
N ALA A 330 6.45 -6.14 -10.09
CA ALA A 330 7.07 -5.75 -8.81
C ALA A 330 8.19 -4.73 -8.98
N GLY A 331 8.97 -4.80 -10.05
CA GLY A 331 10.03 -3.86 -10.38
C GLY A 331 9.56 -2.42 -10.61
N GLU A 332 8.29 -2.21 -10.94
CA GLU A 332 7.71 -0.86 -11.09
C GLU A 332 7.54 -0.15 -9.73
N PHE A 333 7.46 -0.91 -8.64
CA PHE A 333 7.27 -0.40 -7.28
C PHE A 333 8.59 -0.20 -6.52
N SER A 334 9.72 -0.17 -7.24
CA SER A 334 11.03 0.05 -6.60
C SER A 334 11.17 1.45 -6.01
N PRO A 335 11.88 1.61 -4.86
CA PRO A 335 12.13 2.91 -4.25
C PRO A 335 12.79 3.91 -5.20
N GLN A 336 13.70 3.43 -6.06
CA GLN A 336 14.40 4.25 -7.04
C GLN A 336 13.44 4.90 -8.03
N LYS A 337 12.49 4.15 -8.59
CA LYS A 337 11.48 4.68 -9.51
C LYS A 337 10.53 5.65 -8.82
N GLY A 338 10.04 5.29 -7.62
CA GLY A 338 9.11 6.13 -6.89
C GLY A 338 9.70 7.45 -6.39
N VAL A 339 10.95 7.45 -5.88
CA VAL A 339 11.58 8.68 -5.38
C VAL A 339 12.12 9.54 -6.51
N LYS A 340 12.50 8.97 -7.66
CA LYS A 340 12.99 9.73 -8.82
C LYS A 340 12.00 10.82 -9.26
N VAL A 341 10.69 10.53 -9.25
CA VAL A 341 9.65 11.50 -9.59
C VAL A 341 9.69 12.74 -8.69
N ILE A 342 10.07 12.56 -7.42
CA ILE A 342 10.23 13.67 -6.46
C ILE A 342 11.55 14.40 -6.74
N ILE A 343 12.66 13.66 -6.89
CA ILE A 343 14.01 14.21 -7.07
C ILE A 343 14.08 15.08 -8.32
N ASP A 344 13.51 14.63 -9.43
CA ASP A 344 13.49 15.36 -10.71
C ASP A 344 12.76 16.73 -10.61
N ARG A 345 12.05 16.99 -9.50
CA ARG A 345 11.29 18.21 -9.24
C ARG A 345 11.83 19.04 -8.07
N LEU A 346 12.89 18.63 -7.44
CA LEU A 346 13.58 19.45 -6.44
C LEU A 346 14.21 20.67 -7.12
N LYS A 347 14.34 21.76 -6.36
CA LYS A 347 14.97 23.01 -6.82
C LYS A 347 16.48 22.81 -6.99
#